data_6cb8e69692a5872a4233394db6fc7f6b
#
_entry.id   6cb8e69692a5872a4233394db6fc7f6b
#
_cell.length_a   1.000
_cell.length_b   1.000
_cell.length_c   1.000
_cell.angle_alpha   90.00
_cell.angle_beta   90.00
_cell.angle_gamma   90.00
#
_symmetry.space_group_name_H-M   'P 1'
#
loop_
_entity.id
_entity.type
_entity.pdbx_description
1 polymer ?
#
loop_
_entity_poly.entity_id
_entity_poly.type
_entity_poly.pdbx_seq_one_letter_code
_entity_poly.pdbx_strand_id
1 'polypeptide(L)'
;MLRIRTVHAMRTWTRRLHREGVTIGLVPTMGALHEGHGSLIRAARLACDAVAVSIFVNPLQFGPLEDFDRYPRSLTPDLRLCRSGGVDAVFLPHAHEM
;
A
#
# COMPACT_ATOMS: atom_id res chain seq x y z
N MET A 1 -2.25 -11.15 4.43
CA MET A 1 -1.78 -9.89 3.83
C MET A 1 -0.49 -9.47 4.50
N LEU A 2 0.55 -9.35 3.72
CA LEU A 2 1.86 -8.93 4.22
C LEU A 2 1.88 -7.42 4.49
N ARG A 3 2.62 -7.01 5.51
CA ARG A 3 2.89 -5.60 5.79
C ARG A 3 4.38 -5.38 5.60
N ILE A 4 4.74 -4.60 4.61
CA ILE A 4 6.13 -4.38 4.22
C ILE A 4 6.47 -2.91 4.50
N ARG A 5 7.56 -2.66 5.24
CA ARG A 5 7.89 -1.32 5.69
C ARG A 5 9.17 -0.75 5.08
N THR A 6 9.99 -1.56 4.44
CA THR A 6 11.24 -1.10 3.87
C THR A 6 11.26 -1.32 2.37
N VAL A 7 12.00 -0.46 1.68
CA VAL A 7 12.20 -0.59 0.23
C VAL A 7 12.89 -1.91 -0.09
N HIS A 8 13.87 -2.30 0.74
CA HIS A 8 14.58 -3.57 0.54
C HIS A 8 13.62 -4.76 0.57
N ALA A 9 12.76 -4.83 1.60
CA ALA A 9 11.80 -5.93 1.72
C ALA A 9 10.80 -5.94 0.56
N MET A 10 10.37 -4.75 0.11
CA MET A 10 9.45 -4.64 -1.02
C MET A 10 10.10 -5.14 -2.31
N ARG A 11 11.36 -4.79 -2.55
CA ARG A 11 12.11 -5.28 -3.71
C ARG A 11 12.30 -6.78 -3.66
N THR A 12 12.61 -7.33 -2.49
CA THR A 12 12.77 -8.78 -2.31
C THR A 12 11.48 -9.51 -2.66
N TRP A 13 10.35 -9.01 -2.16
CA TRP A 13 9.04 -9.60 -2.43
C TRP A 13 8.69 -9.55 -3.93
N THR A 14 8.87 -8.39 -4.56
CA THR A 14 8.54 -8.24 -5.98
C THR A 14 9.44 -9.09 -6.87
N ARG A 15 10.73 -9.17 -6.58
CA ARG A 15 11.65 -10.00 -7.35
C ARG A 15 11.30 -11.48 -7.27
N ARG A 16 10.92 -11.94 -6.09
CA ARG A 16 10.50 -13.33 -5.91
C ARG A 16 9.29 -13.65 -6.78
N LEU A 17 8.27 -12.79 -6.74
CA LEU A 17 7.07 -12.99 -7.54
C LEU A 17 7.37 -12.94 -9.04
N HIS A 18 8.22 -12.02 -9.47
CA HIS A 18 8.64 -11.95 -10.87
C HIS A 18 9.31 -13.25 -11.33
N ARG A 19 10.18 -13.82 -10.51
CA ARG A 19 10.82 -15.10 -10.84
C ARG A 19 9.82 -16.23 -10.98
N GLU A 20 8.73 -16.17 -10.24
CA GLU A 20 7.67 -17.16 -10.31
C GLU A 20 6.66 -16.90 -11.42
N GLY A 21 6.89 -15.85 -12.22
CA GLY A 21 5.98 -15.50 -13.31
C GLY A 21 4.68 -14.83 -12.84
N VAL A 22 4.66 -14.31 -11.61
CA VAL A 22 3.47 -13.68 -11.04
C VAL A 22 3.43 -12.21 -11.42
N THR A 23 2.32 -11.76 -12.00
CA THR A 23 2.11 -10.35 -12.30
C THR A 23 1.63 -9.62 -11.05
N ILE A 24 2.12 -8.40 -10.84
CA ILE A 24 1.80 -7.60 -9.66
C ILE A 24 1.13 -6.31 -10.10
N GLY A 25 -0.07 -6.06 -9.58
CA GLY A 25 -0.74 -4.77 -9.73
C GLY A 25 -0.44 -3.89 -8.52
N LEU A 26 0.01 -2.67 -8.75
CA LEU A 26 0.31 -1.72 -7.69
C LEU A 26 -0.73 -0.61 -7.65
N VAL A 27 -1.30 -0.37 -6.47
CA VAL A 27 -2.21 0.74 -6.24
C VAL A 27 -1.56 1.70 -5.25
N PRO A 28 -0.95 2.79 -5.73
CA PRO A 28 -0.32 3.77 -4.83
C PRO A 28 -1.38 4.69 -4.21
N THR A 29 -1.25 4.93 -2.91
CA THR A 29 -2.18 5.78 -2.18
C THR A 29 -1.45 6.62 -1.13
N MET A 30 -2.14 7.62 -0.62
CA MET A 30 -1.67 8.41 0.53
C MET A 30 -2.42 8.05 1.81
N GLY A 31 -3.22 7.00 1.79
CA GLY A 31 -4.05 6.61 2.92
C GLY A 31 -5.44 7.22 2.85
N ALA A 32 -6.20 7.09 3.93
CA ALA A 32 -7.60 7.50 4.00
C ALA A 32 -8.40 6.89 2.85
N LEU A 33 -8.33 5.58 2.74
CA LEU A 33 -8.89 4.85 1.60
C LEU A 33 -10.42 4.89 1.63
N HIS A 34 -11.00 4.92 0.44
CA HIS A 34 -12.46 4.94 0.25
C HIS A 34 -12.83 4.01 -0.91
N GLU A 35 -14.10 4.03 -1.29
CA GLU A 35 -14.60 3.13 -2.33
C GLU A 35 -13.90 3.26 -3.68
N GLY A 36 -13.44 4.47 -4.03
CA GLY A 36 -12.65 4.66 -5.25
C GLY A 36 -11.38 3.82 -5.24
N HIS A 37 -10.70 3.77 -4.10
CA HIS A 37 -9.54 2.90 -3.94
C HIS A 37 -9.94 1.43 -4.00
N GLY A 38 -11.07 1.07 -3.41
CA GLY A 38 -11.61 -0.29 -3.49
C GLY A 38 -11.85 -0.71 -4.94
N SER A 39 -12.34 0.19 -5.78
CA SER A 39 -12.54 -0.08 -7.20
C SER A 39 -11.22 -0.33 -7.93
N LEU A 40 -10.18 0.46 -7.61
CA LEU A 40 -8.84 0.26 -8.18
C LEU A 40 -8.25 -1.08 -7.75
N ILE A 41 -8.44 -1.46 -6.49
CA ILE A 41 -7.97 -2.75 -5.98
C ILE A 41 -8.66 -3.89 -6.71
N ARG A 42 -9.97 -3.80 -6.91
CA ARG A 42 -10.72 -4.82 -7.65
C ARG A 42 -10.25 -4.92 -9.10
N ALA A 43 -10.01 -3.79 -9.74
CA ALA A 43 -9.50 -3.77 -11.11
C ALA A 43 -8.11 -4.43 -11.19
N ALA A 44 -7.22 -4.13 -10.25
CA ALA A 44 -5.91 -4.74 -10.19
C ALA A 44 -6.01 -6.26 -9.92
N ARG A 45 -6.95 -6.66 -9.03
CA ARG A 45 -7.14 -8.07 -8.72
C ARG A 45 -7.58 -8.87 -9.95
N LEU A 46 -8.40 -8.28 -10.81
CA LEU A 46 -8.86 -8.93 -12.03
C LEU A 46 -7.78 -8.99 -13.11
N ALA A 47 -6.89 -8.00 -13.13
CA ALA A 47 -5.87 -7.88 -14.17
C ALA A 47 -4.55 -8.56 -13.84
N CYS A 48 -4.28 -8.80 -12.55
CA CYS A 48 -2.97 -9.27 -12.09
C CYS A 48 -3.12 -10.44 -11.12
N ASP A 49 -2.04 -11.23 -11.01
CA ASP A 49 -2.02 -12.39 -10.11
C ASP A 49 -1.91 -11.97 -8.64
N ALA A 50 -1.18 -10.91 -8.37
CA ALA A 50 -1.00 -10.37 -7.03
C ALA A 50 -1.27 -8.87 -7.03
N VAL A 51 -1.71 -8.35 -5.88
CA VAL A 51 -2.00 -6.92 -5.71
C VAL A 51 -1.25 -6.39 -4.50
N ALA A 52 -0.54 -5.29 -4.70
CA ALA A 52 0.10 -4.54 -3.63
C ALA A 52 -0.50 -3.14 -3.57
N VAL A 53 -0.72 -2.65 -2.36
CA VAL A 53 -1.17 -1.27 -2.12
C VAL A 53 -0.05 -0.56 -1.37
N SER A 54 0.39 0.59 -1.86
CA SER A 54 1.31 1.42 -1.08
C SER A 54 0.53 2.53 -0.39
N ILE A 55 0.85 2.75 0.87
CA ILE A 55 0.28 3.83 1.66
C ILE A 55 1.46 4.67 2.16
N PHE A 56 1.67 5.80 1.51
CA PHE A 56 2.74 6.71 1.88
C PHE A 56 2.20 8.12 1.98
N VAL A 57 2.41 8.74 3.14
CA VAL A 57 2.05 10.12 3.37
C VAL A 57 3.33 10.95 3.31
N ASN A 58 3.41 11.83 2.31
CA ASN A 58 4.56 12.70 2.16
C ASN A 58 4.51 13.78 3.24
N PRO A 59 5.49 13.84 4.17
CA PRO A 59 5.49 14.86 5.22
C PRO A 59 5.46 16.29 4.68
N LEU A 60 5.96 16.50 3.47
CA LEU A 60 5.98 17.82 2.84
C LEU A 60 4.59 18.32 2.47
N GLN A 61 3.58 17.45 2.43
CA GLN A 61 2.20 17.80 2.14
C GLN A 61 1.47 18.30 3.38
N PHE A 62 2.08 18.19 4.56
CA PHE A 62 1.51 18.64 5.82
C PHE A 62 2.09 20.00 6.20
N GLY A 63 1.22 20.93 6.62
CA GLY A 63 1.67 22.20 7.19
C GLY A 63 2.22 22.00 8.59
N PRO A 64 2.87 23.05 9.14
CA PRO A 64 3.46 22.95 10.49
C PRO A 64 2.46 22.62 11.60
N LEU A 65 1.18 22.95 11.40
CA LEU A 65 0.13 22.70 12.37
C LEU A 65 -0.62 21.41 12.12
N GLU A 66 -0.33 20.71 11.02
CA GLU A 66 -0.96 19.44 10.72
C GLU A 66 -0.25 18.32 11.45
N ASP A 67 -1.02 17.37 11.92
CA ASP A 67 -0.51 16.31 12.77
C ASP A 67 -0.21 15.07 11.95
N PHE A 68 0.97 15.06 11.37
CA PHE A 68 1.47 13.91 10.62
C PHE A 68 1.51 12.63 11.48
N ASP A 69 1.78 12.80 12.79
CA ASP A 69 1.91 11.65 13.69
C ASP A 69 0.59 10.94 13.95
N ARG A 70 -0.53 11.59 13.65
CA ARG A 70 -1.85 10.97 13.78
C ARG A 70 -2.17 10.02 12.65
N TYR A 71 -1.46 10.14 11.55
CA TYR A 71 -1.75 9.34 10.37
C TYR A 71 -1.75 7.84 10.64
N PRO A 72 -0.78 7.27 11.38
CA PRO A 72 -0.77 5.83 11.66
C PRO A 72 -2.04 5.33 12.36
N ARG A 73 -2.75 6.20 13.07
CA ARG A 73 -4.00 5.83 13.77
C ARG A 73 -5.14 5.55 12.80
N SER A 74 -5.06 6.05 11.57
CA SER A 74 -6.07 5.86 10.52
C SER A 74 -5.83 4.59 9.71
N LEU A 75 -4.75 3.86 9.98
CA LEU A 75 -4.38 2.71 9.16
C LEU A 75 -5.33 1.52 9.32
N THR A 76 -5.97 1.37 10.48
CA THR A 76 -6.83 0.21 10.72
C THR A 76 -7.98 0.11 9.70
N PRO A 77 -8.73 1.18 9.42
CA PRO A 77 -9.75 1.12 8.37
C PRO A 77 -9.14 0.87 6.99
N ASP A 78 -7.99 1.47 6.69
CA ASP A 78 -7.32 1.28 5.40
C ASP A 78 -6.90 -0.18 5.22
N LEU A 79 -6.32 -0.78 6.25
CA LEU A 79 -5.92 -2.18 6.19
C LEU A 79 -7.12 -3.12 6.06
N ARG A 80 -8.25 -2.78 6.67
CA ARG A 80 -9.49 -3.54 6.50
C ARG A 80 -9.97 -3.51 5.06
N LEU A 81 -9.95 -2.34 4.44
CA LEU A 81 -10.34 -2.19 3.04
C LEU A 81 -9.44 -3.02 2.14
N CYS A 82 -8.14 -2.95 2.35
CA CYS A 82 -7.17 -3.74 1.58
C CYS A 82 -7.42 -5.23 1.75
N ARG A 83 -7.61 -5.68 2.98
CA ARG A 83 -7.84 -7.09 3.25
C ARG A 83 -9.13 -7.58 2.60
N SER A 84 -10.19 -6.79 2.67
CA SER A 84 -11.47 -7.17 2.05
C SER A 84 -11.37 -7.23 0.53
N GLY A 85 -10.47 -6.46 -0.06
CA GLY A 85 -10.25 -6.45 -1.50
C GLY A 85 -9.30 -7.54 -2.00
N GLY A 86 -8.76 -8.36 -1.12
CA GLY A 86 -7.84 -9.44 -1.51
C GLY A 86 -6.42 -8.97 -1.80
N VAL A 87 -5.99 -7.88 -1.17
CA VAL A 87 -4.62 -7.36 -1.33
C VAL A 87 -3.63 -8.34 -0.71
N ASP A 88 -2.55 -8.63 -1.44
CA ASP A 88 -1.52 -9.57 -1.00
C ASP A 88 -0.47 -8.91 -0.11
N ALA A 89 -0.13 -7.65 -0.38
CA ALA A 89 0.85 -6.92 0.41
C ALA A 89 0.49 -5.44 0.50
N VAL A 90 0.73 -4.86 1.66
CA VAL A 90 0.63 -3.41 1.86
C VAL A 90 2.03 -2.89 2.17
N PHE A 91 2.47 -1.92 1.37
CA PHE A 91 3.76 -1.26 1.56
C PHE A 91 3.55 0.02 2.36
N LEU A 92 4.11 0.04 3.56
CA LEU A 92 3.95 1.14 4.53
C LEU A 92 5.34 1.71 4.86
N PRO A 93 6.00 2.38 3.91
CA PRO A 93 7.37 2.85 4.16
C PRO A 93 7.40 3.98 5.18
N HIS A 94 8.47 4.03 5.97
CA HIS A 94 8.76 5.21 6.77
C HIS A 94 9.20 6.34 5.85
N ALA A 95 9.02 7.59 6.30
CA ALA A 95 9.36 8.74 5.48
C ALA A 95 10.83 8.72 5.01
N HIS A 96 11.73 8.25 5.87
CA HIS A 96 13.16 8.19 5.52
C HIS A 96 13.49 7.12 4.49
N GLU A 97 12.59 6.18 4.22
CA GLU A 97 12.78 5.16 3.18
C GLU A 97 12.52 5.70 1.78
N MET A 98 11.81 6.78 1.69
CA MET A 98 11.44 7.39 0.42
C MET A 98 12.31 8.63 0.16
#